data_1a5fb537b0aebb82b48f77e673cc468a
#
_entry.id   1a5fb537b0aebb82b48f77e673cc468a
#
_cell.length_a   1.000
_cell.length_b   1.000
_cell.length_c   1.000
_cell.angle_alpha   90.00
_cell.angle_beta   90.00
_cell.angle_gamma   90.00
#
_symmetry.space_group_name_H-M   'P 1'
#
loop_
_entity.id
_entity.type
_entity.pdbx_description
1 polymer ?
#
loop_
_entity_poly.entity_id
_entity_poly.type
_entity_poly.pdbx_seq_one_letter_code
_entity_poly.pdbx_strand_id
1 'polypeptide(L)'
;MPPVDGPVSNETAQSLIADLTARLLTGSSATAVLEAWCTERGFPDTDLLADPIPGPQRPLKAAQRERLRLGDSEAVRHRRVRLVCGARVLSVADNWYVPARLTPAMNRSLDATRAPFGRVVHPLAPTRHTLGLRGLRSSGAAPAPDEALFVLQAVLATPDGVAFCEVEETYFGSVLGGSASHDGEEVPHPSSNG
;
A
#
# COMPACT_ATOMS: atom_id res chain seq x y z
N MET A 1 -26.81 4.98 11.30
CA MET A 1 -26.19 3.95 12.17
C MET A 1 -24.93 4.55 12.75
N PRO A 2 -24.69 4.56 14.07
CA PRO A 2 -23.44 5.06 14.61
C PRO A 2 -22.29 4.12 14.20
N PRO A 3 -21.06 4.62 14.03
CA PRO A 3 -19.90 3.80 13.74
C PRO A 3 -19.69 2.81 14.87
N VAL A 4 -19.42 1.55 14.52
CA VAL A 4 -19.09 0.51 15.48
C VAL A 4 -17.63 0.68 15.86
N ASP A 5 -17.37 1.57 16.82
CA ASP A 5 -16.05 1.82 17.40
C ASP A 5 -15.73 0.74 18.46
N GLY A 6 -15.44 -0.46 18.00
CA GLY A 6 -14.95 -1.55 18.85
C GLY A 6 -13.79 -2.29 18.19
N PRO A 7 -12.93 -2.97 18.96
CA PRO A 7 -11.91 -3.82 18.37
C PRO A 7 -12.59 -4.88 17.49
N VAL A 8 -12.12 -4.98 16.24
CA VAL A 8 -12.61 -5.98 15.29
C VAL A 8 -12.31 -7.37 15.85
N SER A 9 -13.34 -8.23 15.97
CA SER A 9 -13.12 -9.62 16.44
C SER A 9 -12.19 -10.36 15.48
N ASN A 10 -11.51 -11.39 15.95
CA ASN A 10 -10.59 -12.17 15.11
C ASN A 10 -11.31 -12.79 13.90
N GLU A 11 -12.52 -13.31 14.07
CA GLU A 11 -13.32 -13.89 12.98
C GLU A 11 -13.68 -12.82 11.93
N THR A 12 -14.11 -11.65 12.38
CA THR A 12 -14.37 -10.50 11.50
C THR A 12 -13.09 -10.07 10.79
N ALA A 13 -11.94 -10.01 11.48
CA ALA A 13 -10.66 -9.67 10.89
C ALA A 13 -10.25 -10.64 9.78
N GLN A 14 -10.40 -11.94 9.99
CA GLN A 14 -10.09 -12.95 8.97
C GLN A 14 -10.97 -12.79 7.73
N SER A 15 -12.28 -12.55 7.90
CA SER A 15 -13.21 -12.30 6.81
C SER A 15 -12.82 -11.05 6.01
N LEU A 16 -12.45 -9.96 6.69
CA LEU A 16 -12.02 -8.73 6.04
C LEU A 16 -10.68 -8.89 5.30
N ILE A 17 -9.73 -9.63 5.86
CA ILE A 17 -8.47 -9.94 5.18
C ILE A 17 -8.74 -10.75 3.91
N ALA A 18 -9.63 -11.75 3.98
CA ALA A 18 -10.00 -12.56 2.82
C ALA A 18 -10.67 -11.72 1.73
N ASP A 19 -11.59 -10.81 2.09
CA ASP A 19 -12.24 -9.91 1.14
C ASP A 19 -11.24 -8.94 0.48
N LEU A 20 -10.41 -8.26 1.29
CA LEU A 20 -9.40 -7.34 0.76
C LEU A 20 -8.41 -8.07 -0.17
N THR A 21 -7.92 -9.24 0.22
CA THR A 21 -7.00 -10.01 -0.62
C THR A 21 -7.66 -10.45 -1.93
N ALA A 22 -8.92 -10.89 -1.92
CA ALA A 22 -9.65 -11.26 -3.13
C ALA A 22 -9.76 -10.06 -4.09
N ARG A 23 -10.08 -8.87 -3.58
CA ARG A 23 -10.16 -7.64 -4.39
C ARG A 23 -8.80 -7.22 -4.95
N LEU A 24 -7.72 -7.33 -4.17
CA LEU A 24 -6.37 -7.03 -4.62
C LEU A 24 -5.85 -8.00 -5.68
N LEU A 25 -6.27 -9.28 -5.62
CA LEU A 25 -5.90 -10.31 -6.59
C LEU A 25 -6.62 -10.13 -7.93
N THR A 26 -7.85 -9.62 -7.92
CA THR A 26 -8.69 -9.44 -9.12
C THR A 26 -8.63 -8.02 -9.69
N GLY A 27 -8.22 -7.05 -8.89
CA GLY A 27 -8.16 -5.64 -9.29
C GLY A 27 -6.94 -5.32 -10.15
N SER A 28 -7.12 -4.45 -11.14
CA SER A 28 -6.04 -3.95 -11.99
C SER A 28 -5.12 -2.95 -11.28
N SER A 29 -5.59 -2.33 -10.19
CA SER A 29 -4.86 -1.30 -9.43
C SER A 29 -5.09 -1.47 -7.93
N ALA A 30 -4.02 -1.75 -7.18
CA ALA A 30 -4.06 -1.80 -5.72
C ALA A 30 -4.46 -0.43 -5.12
N THR A 31 -4.04 0.68 -5.75
CA THR A 31 -4.44 2.04 -5.34
C THR A 31 -5.95 2.21 -5.40
N ALA A 32 -6.58 1.86 -6.53
CA ALA A 32 -8.03 1.98 -6.68
C ALA A 32 -8.81 1.05 -5.72
N VAL A 33 -8.30 -0.16 -5.49
CA VAL A 33 -8.88 -1.10 -4.50
C VAL A 33 -8.82 -0.50 -3.10
N LEU A 34 -7.70 0.08 -2.69
CA LEU A 34 -7.56 0.69 -1.37
C LEU A 34 -8.43 1.95 -1.21
N GLU A 35 -8.56 2.80 -2.23
CA GLU A 35 -9.43 3.97 -2.21
C GLU A 35 -10.91 3.58 -2.01
N ALA A 36 -11.38 2.59 -2.78
CA ALA A 36 -12.72 2.03 -2.62
C ALA A 36 -12.90 1.39 -1.23
N TRP A 37 -11.90 0.63 -0.77
CA TRP A 37 -11.90 -0.01 0.54
C TRP A 37 -12.02 1.01 1.68
N CYS A 38 -11.23 2.09 1.66
CA CYS A 38 -11.29 3.15 2.66
C CYS A 38 -12.67 3.82 2.69
N THR A 39 -13.24 4.07 1.52
CA THR A 39 -14.59 4.66 1.39
C THR A 39 -15.66 3.73 1.98
N GLU A 40 -15.67 2.46 1.59
CA GLU A 40 -16.63 1.47 2.05
C GLU A 40 -16.53 1.19 3.57
N ARG A 41 -15.30 1.28 4.11
CA ARG A 41 -15.04 1.10 5.54
C ARG A 41 -15.32 2.37 6.36
N GLY A 42 -15.72 3.46 5.72
CA GLY A 42 -16.05 4.72 6.40
C GLY A 42 -14.83 5.39 7.05
N PHE A 43 -13.65 5.26 6.45
CA PHE A 43 -12.48 5.97 6.96
C PHE A 43 -12.71 7.48 6.83
N PRO A 44 -12.33 8.28 7.83
CA PRO A 44 -12.63 9.72 7.85
C PRO A 44 -11.93 10.50 6.74
N ASP A 45 -10.81 9.99 6.25
CA ASP A 45 -10.09 10.52 5.10
C ASP A 45 -9.92 9.37 4.11
N THR A 46 -10.33 9.54 2.87
CA THR A 46 -10.26 8.53 1.82
C THR A 46 -9.22 8.83 0.75
N ASP A 47 -8.55 9.99 0.85
CA ASP A 47 -7.48 10.34 -0.09
C ASP A 47 -6.21 9.56 0.24
N LEU A 48 -5.87 8.64 -0.67
CA LEU A 48 -4.68 7.80 -0.51
C LEU A 48 -3.44 8.56 -0.96
N LEU A 49 -2.47 8.66 -0.06
CA LEU A 49 -1.18 9.32 -0.30
C LEU A 49 -0.03 8.32 -0.15
N ALA A 50 1.08 8.62 -0.82
CA ALA A 50 2.29 7.82 -0.80
C ALA A 50 3.42 8.60 -0.15
N ASP A 51 3.68 8.33 1.13
CA ASP A 51 4.76 8.96 1.89
C ASP A 51 6.09 8.26 1.63
N PRO A 52 7.10 8.95 1.09
CA PRO A 52 8.40 8.35 0.88
C PRO A 52 9.03 7.86 2.19
N ILE A 53 9.61 6.67 2.14
CA ILE A 53 10.44 6.13 3.22
C ILE A 53 11.89 6.36 2.84
N PRO A 54 12.63 7.26 3.53
CA PRO A 54 14.05 7.47 3.29
C PRO A 54 14.84 6.19 3.58
N GLY A 55 15.91 5.98 2.83
CA GLY A 55 16.80 4.85 3.06
C GLY A 55 17.56 4.43 1.81
N PRO A 56 18.47 3.46 1.94
CA PRO A 56 19.20 2.94 0.81
C PRO A 56 18.25 2.26 -0.18
N GLN A 57 18.56 2.39 -1.45
CA GLN A 57 17.82 1.67 -2.50
C GLN A 57 18.02 0.16 -2.34
N ARG A 58 16.94 -0.60 -2.42
CA ARG A 58 17.04 -2.06 -2.44
C ARG A 58 17.55 -2.52 -3.80
N PRO A 59 18.56 -3.40 -3.84
CA PRO A 59 19.10 -3.89 -5.09
C PRO A 59 18.07 -4.72 -5.86
N LEU A 60 18.15 -4.64 -7.17
CA LEU A 60 17.35 -5.46 -8.07
C LEU A 60 17.86 -6.90 -8.07
N LYS A 61 16.97 -7.86 -7.87
CA LYS A 61 17.29 -9.30 -7.92
C LYS A 61 17.34 -9.80 -9.38
N ALA A 62 18.09 -10.85 -9.64
CA ALA A 62 18.18 -11.46 -10.98
C ALA A 62 16.80 -11.82 -11.55
N ALA A 63 15.96 -12.49 -10.75
CA ALA A 63 14.60 -12.85 -11.15
C ALA A 63 13.70 -11.64 -11.46
N GLN A 64 13.94 -10.49 -10.84
CA GLN A 64 13.22 -9.25 -11.18
C GLN A 64 13.68 -8.70 -12.54
N ARG A 65 14.99 -8.76 -12.84
CA ARG A 65 15.52 -8.39 -14.15
C ARG A 65 14.87 -9.21 -15.27
N GLU A 66 14.75 -10.51 -15.07
CA GLU A 66 14.11 -11.43 -16.02
C GLU A 66 12.63 -11.08 -16.24
N ARG A 67 11.86 -10.90 -15.14
CA ARG A 67 10.43 -10.57 -15.23
C ARG A 67 10.19 -9.21 -15.87
N LEU A 68 11.03 -8.23 -15.57
CA LEU A 68 10.99 -6.91 -16.20
C LEU A 68 11.56 -6.92 -17.62
N ARG A 69 12.16 -8.03 -18.08
CA ARG A 69 12.79 -8.17 -19.42
C ARG A 69 13.68 -6.96 -19.72
N LEU A 70 14.62 -6.69 -18.81
CA LEU A 70 15.48 -5.51 -18.94
C LEU A 70 16.51 -5.68 -20.04
N GLY A 71 16.61 -4.68 -20.92
CA GLY A 71 17.75 -4.52 -21.82
C GLY A 71 19.02 -4.12 -21.07
N ASP A 72 20.16 -4.31 -21.71
CA ASP A 72 21.47 -4.09 -21.08
C ASP A 72 21.70 -2.65 -20.58
N SER A 73 21.09 -1.66 -21.26
CA SER A 73 21.22 -0.22 -20.93
C SER A 73 20.07 0.33 -20.08
N GLU A 74 19.04 -0.48 -19.77
CA GLU A 74 17.89 0.02 -19.02
C GLU A 74 18.18 0.10 -17.53
N ALA A 75 18.01 1.30 -16.99
CA ALA A 75 18.10 1.55 -15.56
C ALA A 75 16.78 1.24 -14.84
N VAL A 76 16.87 0.71 -13.63
CA VAL A 76 15.73 0.52 -12.72
C VAL A 76 15.89 1.46 -11.55
N ARG A 77 14.80 2.10 -11.14
CA ARG A 77 14.72 2.88 -9.90
C ARG A 77 13.90 2.10 -8.87
N HIS A 78 14.31 2.22 -7.62
CA HIS A 78 13.56 1.71 -6.48
C HIS A 78 12.91 2.88 -5.74
N ARG A 79 11.62 2.76 -5.46
CA ARG A 79 10.85 3.71 -4.65
C ARG A 79 10.15 2.96 -3.54
N ARG A 80 10.39 3.36 -2.30
CA ARG A 80 9.73 2.79 -1.13
C ARG A 80 8.85 3.84 -0.47
N VAL A 81 7.59 3.49 -0.21
CA VAL A 81 6.60 4.41 0.34
C VAL A 81 5.69 3.73 1.35
N ARG A 82 5.14 4.51 2.28
CA ARG A 82 3.93 4.16 3.02
C ARG A 82 2.73 4.64 2.22
N LEU A 83 1.76 3.76 1.99
CA LEU A 83 0.43 4.17 1.52
C LEU A 83 -0.41 4.51 2.73
N VAL A 84 -0.82 5.77 2.83
CA VAL A 84 -1.53 6.30 3.99
C VAL A 84 -2.91 6.84 3.59
N CYS A 85 -3.86 6.67 4.49
CA CYS A 85 -5.22 7.21 4.40
C CYS A 85 -5.46 7.98 5.70
N GLY A 86 -5.39 9.31 5.64
CA GLY A 86 -5.29 10.14 6.84
C GLY A 86 -4.05 9.77 7.67
N ALA A 87 -4.24 9.50 8.94
CA ALA A 87 -3.17 9.07 9.86
C ALA A 87 -2.84 7.57 9.78
N ARG A 88 -3.57 6.77 8.97
CA ARG A 88 -3.45 5.31 8.94
C ARG A 88 -2.46 4.85 7.88
N VAL A 89 -1.45 4.11 8.28
CA VAL A 89 -0.53 3.42 7.35
C VAL A 89 -1.16 2.11 6.92
N LEU A 90 -1.70 2.05 5.70
CA LEU A 90 -2.38 0.86 5.18
C LEU A 90 -1.40 -0.20 4.68
N SER A 91 -0.35 0.24 4.00
CA SER A 91 0.68 -0.65 3.48
C SER A 91 2.03 0.06 3.32
N VAL A 92 3.07 -0.75 3.17
CA VAL A 92 4.38 -0.31 2.66
C VAL A 92 4.57 -0.95 1.30
N ALA A 93 4.90 -0.14 0.30
CA ALA A 93 5.15 -0.59 -1.06
C ALA A 93 6.59 -0.32 -1.48
N ASP A 94 7.24 -1.35 -1.99
CA ASP A 94 8.52 -1.28 -2.69
C ASP A 94 8.26 -1.43 -4.20
N ASN A 95 8.58 -0.40 -4.98
CA ASN A 95 8.41 -0.39 -6.43
C ASN A 95 9.77 -0.37 -7.10
N TRP A 96 10.08 -1.39 -7.92
CA TRP A 96 11.21 -1.39 -8.85
C TRP A 96 10.66 -1.12 -10.25
N TYR A 97 10.92 0.05 -10.79
CA TYR A 97 10.35 0.47 -12.06
C TYR A 97 11.40 0.98 -13.04
N VAL A 98 11.07 0.92 -14.34
CA VAL A 98 11.93 1.33 -15.44
C VAL A 98 11.50 2.73 -15.88
N PRO A 99 12.23 3.81 -15.52
CA PRO A 99 11.83 5.18 -15.86
C PRO A 99 11.68 5.44 -17.36
N ALA A 100 12.48 4.77 -18.19
CA ALA A 100 12.42 4.89 -19.63
C ALA A 100 11.10 4.36 -20.25
N ARG A 101 10.35 3.54 -19.50
CA ARG A 101 9.05 2.98 -19.91
C ARG A 101 7.87 3.80 -19.37
N LEU A 102 8.16 4.89 -18.67
CA LEU A 102 7.18 5.88 -18.18
C LEU A 102 7.35 7.19 -18.95
N THR A 103 6.31 8.01 -18.98
CA THR A 103 6.44 9.35 -19.55
C THR A 103 7.28 10.27 -18.65
N PRO A 104 7.91 11.33 -19.19
CA PRO A 104 8.61 12.32 -18.37
C PRO A 104 7.72 12.97 -17.29
N ALA A 105 6.43 13.17 -17.58
CA ALA A 105 5.47 13.71 -16.61
C ALA A 105 5.22 12.75 -15.45
N MET A 106 5.09 11.44 -15.72
CA MET A 106 4.94 10.41 -14.68
C MET A 106 6.18 10.35 -13.78
N ASN A 107 7.37 10.35 -14.36
CA ASN A 107 8.61 10.36 -13.59
C ASN A 107 8.71 11.59 -12.69
N ARG A 108 8.40 12.80 -13.19
CA ARG A 108 8.34 14.02 -12.37
C ARG A 108 7.31 13.91 -11.24
N SER A 109 6.14 13.35 -11.52
CA SER A 109 5.10 13.18 -10.49
C SER A 109 5.55 12.24 -9.37
N LEU A 110 6.20 11.12 -9.72
CA LEU A 110 6.74 10.17 -8.74
C LEU A 110 7.84 10.78 -7.86
N ASP A 111 8.61 11.72 -8.41
CA ASP A 111 9.72 12.39 -7.71
C ASP A 111 9.24 13.56 -6.83
N ALA A 112 8.22 14.30 -7.28
CA ALA A 112 7.85 15.60 -6.71
C ALA A 112 6.56 15.58 -5.89
N THR A 113 5.78 14.49 -5.91
CA THR A 113 4.48 14.45 -5.26
C THR A 113 4.30 13.23 -4.35
N ARG A 114 3.25 13.28 -3.52
CA ARG A 114 2.80 12.15 -2.70
C ARG A 114 1.76 11.28 -3.43
N ALA A 115 1.66 11.37 -4.76
CA ALA A 115 0.74 10.54 -5.52
C ALA A 115 1.14 9.06 -5.45
N PRO A 116 0.19 8.13 -5.19
CA PRO A 116 0.42 6.70 -5.27
C PRO A 116 0.87 6.28 -6.66
N PHE A 117 1.76 5.29 -6.75
CA PHE A 117 2.32 4.81 -8.01
C PHE A 117 1.21 4.43 -9.01
N GLY A 118 0.23 3.64 -8.56
CA GLY A 118 -0.88 3.21 -9.42
C GLY A 118 -1.72 4.35 -10.00
N ARG A 119 -1.88 5.47 -9.26
CA ARG A 119 -2.57 6.67 -9.77
C ARG A 119 -1.74 7.36 -10.85
N VAL A 120 -0.42 7.47 -10.65
CA VAL A 120 0.50 8.11 -11.61
C VAL A 120 0.55 7.34 -12.93
N VAL A 121 0.61 5.99 -12.88
CA VAL A 121 0.74 5.15 -14.07
C VAL A 121 -0.61 4.75 -14.69
N HIS A 122 -1.73 5.14 -14.10
CA HIS A 122 -3.07 4.81 -14.60
C HIS A 122 -3.28 5.11 -16.11
N PRO A 123 -2.74 6.22 -16.67
CA PRO A 123 -2.88 6.50 -18.10
C PRO A 123 -2.22 5.47 -19.04
N LEU A 124 -1.32 4.62 -18.52
CA LEU A 124 -0.77 3.50 -19.28
C LEU A 124 -1.73 2.31 -19.40
N ALA A 125 -2.92 2.40 -18.76
CA ALA A 125 -3.90 1.31 -18.66
C ALA A 125 -3.24 -0.02 -18.21
N PRO A 126 -2.51 -0.03 -17.07
CA PRO A 126 -1.67 -1.17 -16.71
C PRO A 126 -2.49 -2.42 -16.48
N THR A 127 -1.95 -3.55 -16.95
CA THR A 127 -2.34 -4.89 -16.51
C THR A 127 -1.50 -5.27 -15.29
N ARG A 128 -2.11 -5.99 -14.34
CA ARG A 128 -1.44 -6.48 -13.13
C ARG A 128 -1.36 -8.00 -13.18
N HIS A 129 -0.15 -8.51 -13.11
CA HIS A 129 0.12 -9.94 -13.00
C HIS A 129 0.63 -10.24 -11.59
N THR A 130 -0.20 -10.89 -10.76
CA THR A 130 0.18 -11.29 -9.42
C THR A 130 1.18 -12.43 -9.46
N LEU A 131 2.32 -12.25 -8.78
CA LEU A 131 3.38 -13.25 -8.64
C LEU A 131 3.16 -14.14 -7.42
N GLY A 132 2.59 -13.59 -6.37
CA GLY A 132 2.33 -14.33 -5.14
C GLY A 132 1.65 -13.50 -4.06
N LEU A 133 0.97 -14.22 -3.18
CA LEU A 133 0.38 -13.72 -1.94
C LEU A 133 0.91 -14.58 -0.80
N ARG A 134 1.48 -13.95 0.23
CA ARG A 134 1.99 -14.66 1.41
C ARG A 134 1.39 -14.07 2.67
N GLY A 135 0.60 -14.87 3.41
CA GLY A 135 0.16 -14.53 4.76
C GLY A 135 1.35 -14.44 5.73
N LEU A 136 1.30 -13.48 6.64
CA LEU A 136 2.32 -13.27 7.66
C LEU A 136 1.81 -13.62 9.06
N ARG A 137 0.49 -13.67 9.25
CA ARG A 137 -0.12 -13.98 10.55
C ARG A 137 -0.17 -15.46 10.85
N SER A 138 0.12 -15.78 12.12
CA SER A 138 -0.03 -17.11 12.69
C SER A 138 -0.89 -17.13 13.95
N SER A 139 -1.29 -15.99 14.50
CA SER A 139 -2.01 -15.91 15.77
C SER A 139 -3.53 -15.83 15.59
N GLY A 140 -4.28 -16.41 16.53
CA GLY A 140 -5.73 -16.33 16.59
C GLY A 140 -6.30 -15.05 17.25
N ALA A 141 -5.46 -14.10 17.65
CA ALA A 141 -5.91 -12.83 18.23
C ALA A 141 -6.31 -11.81 17.14
N ALA A 142 -7.08 -10.78 17.49
CA ALA A 142 -7.32 -9.65 16.60
C ALA A 142 -6.01 -8.93 16.28
N PRO A 143 -5.75 -8.53 15.01
CA PRO A 143 -4.47 -7.93 14.65
C PRO A 143 -4.35 -6.50 15.17
N ALA A 144 -3.14 -6.16 15.64
CA ALA A 144 -2.80 -4.78 15.94
C ALA A 144 -2.73 -3.93 14.64
N PRO A 145 -2.99 -2.62 14.71
CA PRO A 145 -2.96 -1.75 13.52
C PRO A 145 -1.65 -1.77 12.74
N ASP A 146 -0.52 -1.93 13.41
CA ASP A 146 0.84 -2.00 12.85
C ASP A 146 1.33 -3.43 12.57
N GLU A 147 0.52 -4.45 12.90
CA GLU A 147 0.83 -5.84 12.60
C GLU A 147 0.76 -6.09 11.10
N ALA A 148 1.82 -6.66 10.53
CA ALA A 148 1.85 -7.06 9.12
C ALA A 148 0.97 -8.30 8.90
N LEU A 149 0.00 -8.18 7.99
CA LEU A 149 -1.01 -9.22 7.72
C LEU A 149 -0.59 -10.15 6.59
N PHE A 150 -0.17 -9.58 5.47
CA PHE A 150 0.24 -10.32 4.28
C PHE A 150 1.12 -9.47 3.37
N VAL A 151 1.83 -10.14 2.47
CA VAL A 151 2.62 -9.53 1.39
C VAL A 151 2.04 -9.96 0.06
N LEU A 152 1.88 -9.02 -0.85
CA LEU A 152 1.47 -9.22 -2.22
C LEU A 152 2.57 -8.77 -3.17
N GLN A 153 2.90 -9.61 -4.16
CA GLN A 153 3.88 -9.30 -5.20
C GLN A 153 3.21 -9.33 -6.56
N ALA A 154 3.52 -8.36 -7.42
CA ALA A 154 2.98 -8.29 -8.77
C ALA A 154 3.93 -7.61 -9.75
N VAL A 155 3.77 -7.90 -11.03
CA VAL A 155 4.35 -7.15 -12.14
C VAL A 155 3.24 -6.33 -12.82
N LEU A 156 3.55 -5.07 -13.11
CA LEU A 156 2.72 -4.18 -13.90
C LEU A 156 3.27 -4.09 -15.31
N ALA A 157 2.41 -4.24 -16.29
CA ALA A 157 2.75 -4.14 -17.71
C ALA A 157 1.71 -3.30 -18.45
N THR A 158 2.10 -2.71 -19.56
CA THR A 158 1.20 -2.08 -20.50
C THR A 158 0.31 -3.13 -21.18
N PRO A 159 -0.81 -2.75 -21.84
CA PRO A 159 -1.70 -3.72 -22.50
C PRO A 159 -1.04 -4.57 -23.58
N ASP A 160 0.01 -4.05 -24.23
CA ASP A 160 0.86 -4.76 -25.19
C ASP A 160 1.94 -5.65 -24.54
N GLY A 161 1.93 -5.76 -23.21
CA GLY A 161 2.76 -6.70 -22.46
C GLY A 161 4.17 -6.21 -22.10
N VAL A 162 4.46 -4.92 -22.23
CA VAL A 162 5.73 -4.35 -21.79
C VAL A 162 5.70 -4.15 -20.25
N ALA A 163 6.41 -5.01 -19.53
CA ALA A 163 6.56 -4.88 -18.08
C ALA A 163 7.33 -3.60 -17.73
N PHE A 164 6.84 -2.77 -16.82
CA PHE A 164 7.49 -1.53 -16.43
C PHE A 164 7.73 -1.37 -14.93
N CYS A 165 7.09 -2.19 -14.11
CA CYS A 165 7.28 -2.16 -12.66
C CYS A 165 7.05 -3.54 -12.04
N GLU A 166 7.88 -3.90 -11.07
CA GLU A 166 7.58 -4.95 -10.10
C GLU A 166 7.34 -4.30 -8.75
N VAL A 167 6.28 -4.72 -8.05
CA VAL A 167 5.90 -4.18 -6.76
C VAL A 167 5.82 -5.29 -5.71
N GLU A 168 6.28 -4.99 -4.50
CA GLU A 168 6.06 -5.78 -3.29
C GLU A 168 5.34 -4.89 -2.27
N GLU A 169 4.17 -5.32 -1.83
CA GLU A 169 3.31 -4.57 -0.92
C GLU A 169 3.05 -5.37 0.34
N THR A 170 3.43 -4.81 1.50
CA THR A 170 3.11 -5.37 2.82
C THR A 170 1.93 -4.60 3.41
N TYR A 171 0.83 -5.28 3.71
CA TYR A 171 -0.40 -4.72 4.27
C TYR A 171 -0.45 -4.93 5.77
N PHE A 172 -0.97 -3.92 6.50
CA PHE A 172 -1.01 -3.87 7.96
C PHE A 172 -2.43 -3.96 8.52
N GLY A 173 -2.56 -4.26 9.80
CA GLY A 173 -3.84 -4.38 10.51
C GLY A 173 -4.72 -3.14 10.44
N SER A 174 -4.13 -1.96 10.27
CA SER A 174 -4.84 -0.69 10.07
C SER A 174 -5.80 -0.67 8.88
N VAL A 175 -5.64 -1.56 7.87
CA VAL A 175 -6.61 -1.69 6.76
C VAL A 175 -7.97 -2.21 7.22
N LEU A 176 -8.05 -2.86 8.38
CA LEU A 176 -9.29 -3.47 8.87
C LEU A 176 -10.25 -2.45 9.51
N GLY A 177 -9.80 -1.24 9.73
CA GLY A 177 -10.54 -0.27 10.52
C GLY A 177 -10.40 -0.53 12.03
N GLY A 178 -11.04 0.26 12.84
CA GLY A 178 -10.88 0.33 14.29
C GLY A 178 -10.29 1.68 14.68
N SER A 179 -10.65 2.19 15.86
CA SER A 179 -10.19 3.49 16.34
C SER A 179 -8.66 3.53 16.39
N ALA A 180 -8.07 4.55 15.78
CA ALA A 180 -6.74 4.95 16.18
C ALA A 180 -6.84 5.31 17.67
N SER A 181 -6.16 4.58 18.55
CA SER A 181 -6.01 4.98 19.95
C SER A 181 -5.36 6.35 19.93
N HIS A 182 -6.16 7.37 20.19
CA HIS A 182 -5.66 8.70 20.48
C HIS A 182 -5.21 8.60 21.95
N ASP A 183 -3.95 8.22 22.17
CA ASP A 183 -3.28 8.48 23.44
C ASP A 183 -3.16 9.99 23.55
N GLY A 184 -4.28 10.61 23.95
CA GLY A 184 -4.35 11.97 24.41
C GLY A 184 -3.59 12.03 25.73
N GLU A 185 -2.37 12.49 25.66
CA GLU A 185 -1.61 12.96 26.83
C GLU A 185 -2.45 14.05 27.49
N GLU A 186 -3.22 13.65 28.49
CA GLU A 186 -3.92 14.53 29.42
C GLU A 186 -2.86 15.19 30.27
N VAL A 187 -2.47 16.41 29.87
CA VAL A 187 -1.62 17.30 30.71
C VAL A 187 -2.44 17.68 31.94
N PRO A 188 -2.05 17.26 33.14
CA PRO A 188 -2.75 17.70 34.35
C PRO A 188 -2.53 19.19 34.55
N HIS A 189 -3.62 19.96 34.55
CA HIS A 189 -3.61 21.35 34.98
C HIS A 189 -3.19 21.44 36.45
N PRO A 190 -2.21 22.26 36.82
CA PRO A 190 -1.92 22.51 38.22
C PRO A 190 -3.05 23.33 38.81
N SER A 191 -3.71 22.77 39.83
CA SER A 191 -4.67 23.47 40.68
C SER A 191 -3.98 24.62 41.37
N SER A 192 -4.38 25.85 41.04
CA SER A 192 -4.05 27.05 41.84
C SER A 192 -4.88 27.03 43.11
N ASN A 193 -4.26 26.72 44.25
CA ASN A 193 -4.74 27.10 45.57
C ASN A 193 -3.99 28.35 45.98
N GLY A 194 -4.73 29.42 46.22
CA GLY A 194 -4.34 30.64 46.85
C GLY A 194 -5.56 31.29 47.52
#